data_9c7e187ff7c8b55e655f8f06567df14f
#
_entry.id   9c7e187ff7c8b55e655f8f06567df14f
#
_cell.length_a   1.000
_cell.length_b   1.000
_cell.length_c   1.000
_cell.angle_alpha   90.00
_cell.angle_beta   90.00
_cell.angle_gamma   90.00
#
_symmetry.space_group_name_H-M   'P 1'
#
loop_
_entity.id
_entity.type
_entity.pdbx_description
1 polymer ?
#
loop_
_entity_poly.entity_id
_entity_poly.type
_entity_poly.pdbx_seq_one_letter_code
_entity_poly.pdbx_strand_id
1 'polypeptide(L)'
;TKVDIKNDSRPAFQLRSYAWSAKLGVSILTDFEEFAVYDCTVRPKENDRTEAARIKYFTYEDYLKEGVFDYIYDLFERENVANGSLDAYSENLCNRKGSETVDVHFLSTLDELRTKLAVVISKLNREMSEKDINYAVQQIIDRIIFLRVAEDRNVENYGLLALANPKNKNEDDFKNYGFNGENSYYENLNYIFDRANEKYNSGLFDEDAIVRNLNIDDKTIKDIIDELY
;
A
#
# COMPACT_ATOMS: atom_id res chain seq x y z
N THR A 1 24.26 -12.76 -14.51
CA THR A 1 23.12 -13.62 -14.86
C THR A 1 22.20 -12.77 -15.71
N LYS A 2 21.92 -13.18 -16.96
CA LYS A 2 21.01 -12.47 -17.85
C LYS A 2 19.60 -12.50 -17.24
N VAL A 3 18.94 -11.36 -17.21
CA VAL A 3 17.55 -11.25 -16.77
C VAL A 3 16.66 -11.54 -17.98
N ASP A 4 15.72 -12.45 -17.87
CA ASP A 4 14.71 -12.72 -18.90
C ASP A 4 13.49 -11.82 -18.64
N ILE A 5 13.51 -10.62 -19.24
CA ILE A 5 12.47 -9.61 -19.03
C ILE A 5 11.13 -10.09 -19.61
N LYS A 6 11.17 -10.92 -20.64
CA LYS A 6 9.97 -11.43 -21.29
C LYS A 6 9.19 -12.41 -20.42
N ASN A 7 9.89 -13.30 -19.70
CA ASN A 7 9.27 -14.47 -19.06
C ASN A 7 9.44 -14.53 -17.54
N ASP A 8 10.42 -13.82 -16.92
CA ASP A 8 10.55 -13.76 -15.47
C ASP A 8 9.69 -12.62 -14.89
N SER A 9 8.69 -12.97 -14.10
CA SER A 9 7.76 -11.99 -13.50
C SER A 9 8.36 -11.20 -12.35
N ARG A 10 9.41 -11.67 -11.69
CA ARG A 10 10.01 -11.04 -10.51
C ARG A 10 10.58 -9.65 -10.77
N PRO A 11 11.38 -9.42 -11.84
CA PRO A 11 11.87 -8.08 -12.16
C PRO A 11 10.73 -7.10 -12.49
N ALA A 12 9.69 -7.56 -13.21
CA ALA A 12 8.52 -6.76 -13.54
C ALA A 12 7.72 -6.37 -12.29
N PHE A 13 7.50 -7.33 -11.38
CA PHE A 13 6.84 -7.08 -10.10
C PHE A 13 7.62 -6.08 -9.25
N GLN A 14 8.94 -6.25 -9.13
CA GLN A 14 9.80 -5.36 -8.36
C GLN A 14 9.78 -3.94 -8.92
N LEU A 15 9.94 -3.79 -10.24
CA LEU A 15 9.86 -2.48 -10.91
C LEU A 15 8.54 -1.78 -10.63
N ARG A 16 7.42 -2.50 -10.86
CA ARG A 16 6.08 -1.95 -10.67
C ARG A 16 5.81 -1.60 -9.20
N SER A 17 6.32 -2.38 -8.26
CA SER A 17 6.18 -2.10 -6.82
C SER A 17 6.92 -0.81 -6.43
N TYR A 18 8.14 -0.60 -6.93
CA TYR A 18 8.86 0.65 -6.70
C TYR A 18 8.17 1.84 -7.35
N ALA A 19 7.73 1.69 -8.60
CA ALA A 19 7.03 2.75 -9.32
C ALA A 19 5.69 3.11 -8.65
N TRP A 20 4.94 2.11 -8.20
CA TRP A 20 3.70 2.32 -7.45
C TRP A 20 3.95 3.10 -6.16
N SER A 21 4.95 2.69 -5.35
CA SER A 21 5.31 3.39 -4.11
C SER A 21 5.79 4.83 -4.34
N ALA A 22 6.48 5.06 -5.48
CA ALA A 22 6.95 6.39 -5.87
C ALA A 22 5.89 7.22 -6.65
N LYS A 23 4.67 6.69 -6.84
CA LYS A 23 3.58 7.30 -7.61
C LYS A 23 3.96 7.63 -9.06
N LEU A 24 4.81 6.82 -9.68
CA LEU A 24 5.15 6.95 -11.09
C LEU A 24 4.09 6.28 -11.95
N GLY A 25 3.59 6.97 -12.97
CA GLY A 25 2.57 6.42 -13.86
C GLY A 25 3.10 5.39 -14.84
N VAL A 26 4.38 5.51 -15.22
CA VAL A 26 5.05 4.66 -16.21
C VAL A 26 6.48 4.36 -15.74
N SER A 27 6.96 3.15 -15.99
CA SER A 27 8.35 2.76 -15.78
C SER A 27 8.85 1.79 -16.85
N ILE A 28 10.17 1.74 -17.02
CA ILE A 28 10.83 0.87 -17.99
C ILE A 28 11.71 -0.16 -17.31
N LEU A 29 11.69 -1.37 -17.86
CA LEU A 29 12.60 -2.45 -17.51
C LEU A 29 13.42 -2.80 -18.75
N THR A 30 14.74 -2.71 -18.66
CA THR A 30 15.63 -2.98 -19.79
C THR A 30 16.96 -3.56 -19.33
N ASP A 31 17.53 -4.43 -20.19
CA ASP A 31 18.90 -4.93 -20.10
C ASP A 31 19.67 -4.65 -21.41
N PHE A 32 19.19 -3.70 -22.22
CA PHE A 32 19.64 -3.33 -23.56
C PHE A 32 19.30 -4.35 -24.67
N GLU A 33 19.16 -5.62 -24.39
CA GLU A 33 18.67 -6.60 -25.36
C GLU A 33 17.13 -6.60 -25.40
N GLU A 34 16.52 -6.34 -24.25
CA GLU A 34 15.07 -6.30 -24.08
C GLU A 34 14.67 -4.93 -23.47
N PHE A 35 13.53 -4.42 -23.87
CA PHE A 35 12.96 -3.15 -23.40
C PHE A 35 11.46 -3.30 -23.17
N ALA A 36 11.02 -3.18 -21.95
CA ALA A 36 9.62 -3.29 -21.59
C ALA A 36 9.12 -2.03 -20.90
N VAL A 37 7.96 -1.54 -21.30
CA VAL A 37 7.27 -0.39 -20.70
C VAL A 37 6.07 -0.89 -19.92
N TYR A 38 5.96 -0.48 -18.68
CA TYR A 38 4.89 -0.88 -17.77
C TYR A 38 4.01 0.29 -17.34
N ASP A 39 2.71 0.03 -17.33
CA ASP A 39 1.71 0.89 -16.70
C ASP A 39 1.78 0.67 -15.19
N CYS A 40 2.28 1.65 -14.48
CA CYS A 40 2.45 1.63 -13.04
C CYS A 40 1.29 2.31 -12.28
N THR A 41 0.24 2.71 -12.99
CA THR A 41 -1.04 3.13 -12.39
C THR A 41 -1.88 1.95 -11.90
N VAL A 42 -1.50 0.73 -12.29
CA VAL A 42 -2.13 -0.53 -11.86
C VAL A 42 -1.35 -1.13 -10.70
N ARG A 43 -2.02 -1.33 -9.55
CA ARG A 43 -1.40 -1.93 -8.36
C ARG A 43 -0.78 -3.29 -8.69
N PRO A 44 0.52 -3.51 -8.42
CA PRO A 44 1.17 -4.80 -8.64
C PRO A 44 0.69 -5.84 -7.64
N LYS A 45 0.57 -7.10 -8.09
CA LYS A 45 0.26 -8.24 -7.23
C LYS A 45 1.38 -9.27 -7.37
N GLU A 46 1.73 -9.93 -6.27
CA GLU A 46 2.85 -10.90 -6.23
C GLU A 46 2.68 -12.04 -7.25
N ASN A 47 1.43 -12.41 -7.54
CA ASN A 47 1.10 -13.47 -8.50
C ASN A 47 0.84 -12.96 -9.93
N ASP A 48 1.15 -11.70 -10.22
CA ASP A 48 1.00 -11.14 -11.56
C ASP A 48 1.94 -11.86 -12.53
N ARG A 49 1.42 -12.12 -13.74
CA ARG A 49 2.25 -12.61 -14.86
C ARG A 49 3.12 -11.46 -15.39
N THR A 50 4.17 -11.83 -16.12
CA THR A 50 5.12 -10.87 -16.72
C THR A 50 4.43 -9.82 -17.61
N GLU A 51 3.37 -10.22 -18.31
CA GLU A 51 2.60 -9.34 -19.19
C GLU A 51 1.64 -8.41 -18.44
N ALA A 52 1.43 -8.62 -17.14
CA ALA A 52 0.51 -7.81 -16.37
C ALA A 52 0.96 -6.34 -16.38
N ALA A 53 0.06 -5.45 -16.83
CA ALA A 53 0.32 -4.03 -17.01
C ALA A 53 1.48 -3.67 -17.97
N ARG A 54 2.01 -4.62 -18.74
CA ARG A 54 3.02 -4.34 -19.77
C ARG A 54 2.36 -3.70 -20.98
N ILE A 55 2.77 -2.47 -21.30
CA ILE A 55 2.22 -1.66 -22.40
C ILE A 55 2.92 -1.98 -23.70
N LYS A 56 4.25 -2.06 -23.66
CA LYS A 56 5.11 -2.33 -24.81
C LYS A 56 6.25 -3.25 -24.42
N TYR A 57 6.69 -4.03 -25.39
CA TYR A 57 7.87 -4.87 -25.28
C TYR A 57 8.59 -4.86 -26.63
N PHE A 58 9.89 -4.60 -26.59
CA PHE A 58 10.78 -4.58 -27.75
C PHE A 58 12.04 -5.38 -27.45
N THR A 59 12.61 -5.96 -28.48
CA THR A 59 13.99 -6.46 -28.47
C THR A 59 14.89 -5.46 -29.22
N TYR A 60 16.20 -5.58 -29.07
CA TYR A 60 17.15 -4.72 -29.79
C TYR A 60 16.96 -4.78 -31.33
N GLU A 61 16.47 -5.91 -31.89
CA GLU A 61 16.15 -6.08 -33.31
C GLU A 61 14.95 -5.22 -33.75
N ASP A 62 14.08 -4.87 -32.81
CA ASP A 62 12.90 -4.07 -33.09
C ASP A 62 13.22 -2.57 -33.22
N TYR A 63 14.35 -2.09 -32.70
CA TYR A 63 14.70 -0.67 -32.70
C TYR A 63 14.83 -0.07 -34.10
N LEU A 64 15.17 -0.91 -35.10
CA LEU A 64 15.25 -0.48 -36.49
C LEU A 64 13.92 -0.52 -37.25
N LYS A 65 12.86 -1.02 -36.60
CA LYS A 65 11.52 -1.02 -37.19
C LYS A 65 10.92 0.38 -37.14
N GLU A 66 10.16 0.73 -38.18
CA GLU A 66 9.48 2.03 -38.29
C GLU A 66 8.66 2.35 -37.02
N GLY A 67 8.85 3.54 -36.48
CA GLY A 67 8.12 4.07 -35.34
C GLY A 67 8.51 3.52 -33.96
N VAL A 68 9.38 2.50 -33.85
CA VAL A 68 9.79 1.96 -32.55
C VAL A 68 10.77 2.90 -31.84
N PHE A 69 11.80 3.35 -32.56
CA PHE A 69 12.76 4.29 -32.00
C PHE A 69 12.11 5.64 -31.72
N ASP A 70 11.25 6.11 -32.61
CA ASP A 70 10.51 7.36 -32.42
C ASP A 70 9.65 7.29 -31.14
N TYR A 71 8.94 6.18 -30.91
CA TYR A 71 8.17 5.97 -29.70
C TYR A 71 9.03 6.06 -28.43
N ILE A 72 10.21 5.41 -28.44
CA ILE A 72 11.12 5.43 -27.28
C ILE A 72 11.67 6.84 -27.08
N TYR A 73 12.09 7.50 -28.17
CA TYR A 73 12.65 8.85 -28.12
C TYR A 73 11.63 9.87 -27.63
N ASP A 74 10.45 9.90 -28.24
CA ASP A 74 9.42 10.87 -27.90
C ASP A 74 8.96 10.77 -26.44
N LEU A 75 8.98 9.55 -25.88
CA LEU A 75 8.51 9.30 -24.52
C LEU A 75 9.61 9.50 -23.46
N PHE A 76 10.84 9.05 -23.73
CA PHE A 76 11.90 8.91 -22.72
C PHE A 76 13.12 9.82 -22.93
N GLU A 77 13.16 10.61 -24.00
CA GLU A 77 14.23 11.59 -24.19
C GLU A 77 14.16 12.64 -23.06
N ARG A 78 15.34 13.07 -22.61
CA ARG A 78 15.49 13.91 -21.39
C ARG A 78 14.65 15.19 -21.42
N GLU A 79 14.65 15.90 -22.56
CA GLU A 79 13.92 17.16 -22.67
C GLU A 79 12.41 16.91 -22.75
N ASN A 80 11.99 15.84 -23.40
CA ASN A 80 10.58 15.42 -23.45
C ASN A 80 10.08 15.03 -22.07
N VAL A 81 10.86 14.27 -21.30
CA VAL A 81 10.52 13.93 -19.91
C VAL A 81 10.44 15.18 -19.03
N ALA A 82 11.40 16.12 -19.18
CA ALA A 82 11.36 17.39 -18.45
C ALA A 82 10.15 18.26 -18.81
N ASN A 83 9.62 18.11 -20.03
CA ASN A 83 8.41 18.77 -20.51
C ASN A 83 7.09 17.98 -20.22
N GLY A 84 7.15 16.88 -19.44
CA GLY A 84 5.99 16.16 -18.97
C GLY A 84 5.47 15.05 -19.90
N SER A 85 6.30 14.51 -20.80
CA SER A 85 5.90 13.41 -21.71
C SER A 85 5.36 12.19 -20.96
N LEU A 86 5.99 11.80 -19.83
CA LEU A 86 5.57 10.66 -19.03
C LEU A 86 4.25 10.92 -18.31
N ASP A 87 4.04 12.14 -17.81
CA ASP A 87 2.81 12.51 -17.13
C ASP A 87 1.63 12.49 -18.10
N ALA A 88 1.80 13.14 -19.25
CA ALA A 88 0.78 13.14 -20.32
C ALA A 88 0.47 11.72 -20.84
N TYR A 89 1.48 10.86 -20.95
CA TYR A 89 1.30 9.46 -21.36
C TYR A 89 0.53 8.67 -20.29
N SER A 90 0.86 8.86 -19.02
CA SER A 90 0.20 8.23 -17.87
C SER A 90 -1.28 8.65 -17.78
N GLU A 91 -1.59 9.94 -17.91
CA GLU A 91 -2.96 10.45 -17.95
C GLU A 91 -3.78 9.82 -19.08
N ASN A 92 -3.18 9.68 -20.26
CA ASN A 92 -3.81 9.01 -21.39
C ASN A 92 -4.10 7.52 -21.14
N LEU A 93 -3.23 6.82 -20.40
CA LEU A 93 -3.45 5.43 -19.99
C LEU A 93 -4.61 5.32 -19.01
N CYS A 94 -4.66 6.17 -18.00
CA CYS A 94 -5.76 6.24 -17.02
C CYS A 94 -7.10 6.51 -17.74
N ASN A 95 -7.15 7.49 -18.64
CA ASN A 95 -8.35 7.85 -19.37
C ASN A 95 -8.85 6.72 -20.29
N ARG A 96 -7.95 5.94 -20.89
CA ARG A 96 -8.31 4.83 -21.80
C ARG A 96 -8.85 3.61 -21.08
N LYS A 97 -8.40 3.35 -19.85
CA LYS A 97 -8.76 2.13 -19.11
C LYS A 97 -9.84 2.36 -18.07
N GLY A 98 -10.22 3.61 -17.79
CA GLY A 98 -11.04 3.96 -16.63
C GLY A 98 -10.35 3.56 -15.31
N SER A 99 -9.01 3.40 -15.32
CA SER A 99 -8.24 3.10 -14.12
C SER A 99 -8.13 4.35 -13.26
N GLU A 100 -8.36 4.17 -11.99
CA GLU A 100 -8.22 5.23 -10.99
C GLU A 100 -6.74 5.56 -10.78
N THR A 101 -6.45 6.84 -10.50
CA THR A 101 -5.11 7.23 -10.06
C THR A 101 -4.79 6.60 -8.70
N VAL A 102 -3.50 6.50 -8.34
CA VAL A 102 -3.06 5.95 -7.04
C VAL A 102 -3.78 6.65 -5.89
N ASP A 103 -3.97 7.97 -5.97
CA ASP A 103 -4.64 8.74 -4.92
C ASP A 103 -6.14 8.41 -4.83
N VAL A 104 -6.83 8.26 -5.97
CA VAL A 104 -8.25 7.86 -5.99
C VAL A 104 -8.42 6.43 -5.48
N HIS A 105 -7.54 5.52 -5.89
CA HIS A 105 -7.56 4.14 -5.38
C HIS A 105 -7.30 4.08 -3.88
N PHE A 106 -6.34 4.84 -3.38
CA PHE A 106 -6.05 4.91 -1.94
C PHE A 106 -7.25 5.46 -1.16
N LEU A 107 -7.87 6.52 -1.64
CA LEU A 107 -9.08 7.07 -1.01
C LEU A 107 -10.24 6.06 -1.00
N SER A 108 -10.45 5.35 -2.12
CA SER A 108 -11.47 4.29 -2.20
C SER A 108 -11.19 3.17 -1.19
N THR A 109 -9.93 2.71 -1.10
CA THR A 109 -9.52 1.72 -0.11
C THR A 109 -9.79 2.20 1.32
N LEU A 110 -9.46 3.44 1.65
CA LEU A 110 -9.72 3.99 2.98
C LEU A 110 -11.23 4.05 3.30
N ASP A 111 -12.06 4.43 2.34
CA ASP A 111 -13.51 4.46 2.54
C ASP A 111 -14.10 3.06 2.73
N GLU A 112 -13.58 2.06 2.03
CA GLU A 112 -13.95 0.66 2.23
C GLU A 112 -13.55 0.16 3.62
N LEU A 113 -12.33 0.46 4.07
CA LEU A 113 -11.85 0.09 5.40
C LEU A 113 -12.64 0.78 6.52
N ARG A 114 -12.96 2.06 6.36
CA ARG A 114 -13.83 2.81 7.28
C ARG A 114 -15.22 2.19 7.37
N THR A 115 -15.81 1.89 6.23
CA THR A 115 -17.14 1.28 6.17
C THR A 115 -17.15 -0.10 6.85
N LYS A 116 -16.14 -0.94 6.55
CA LYS A 116 -16.00 -2.27 7.14
C LYS A 116 -15.86 -2.18 8.66
N LEU A 117 -15.01 -1.27 9.15
CA LEU A 117 -14.80 -1.07 10.58
C LEU A 117 -16.05 -0.55 11.27
N ALA A 118 -16.74 0.45 10.69
CA ALA A 118 -17.98 0.99 11.22
C ALA A 118 -19.09 -0.07 11.37
N VAL A 119 -19.26 -0.93 10.37
CA VAL A 119 -20.23 -2.02 10.41
C VAL A 119 -19.92 -3.01 11.54
N VAL A 120 -18.66 -3.35 11.75
CA VAL A 120 -18.28 -4.29 12.81
C VAL A 120 -18.43 -3.66 14.19
N ILE A 121 -17.96 -2.42 14.38
CA ILE A 121 -18.11 -1.69 15.65
C ILE A 121 -19.60 -1.57 16.00
N SER A 122 -20.45 -1.15 15.07
CA SER A 122 -21.90 -1.03 15.28
C SER A 122 -22.57 -2.34 15.70
N LYS A 123 -22.13 -3.47 15.16
CA LYS A 123 -22.70 -4.80 15.49
C LYS A 123 -22.27 -5.29 16.87
N LEU A 124 -21.02 -5.06 17.25
CA LEU A 124 -20.44 -5.61 18.47
C LEU A 124 -20.58 -4.66 19.68
N ASN A 125 -20.84 -3.37 19.44
CA ASN A 125 -20.96 -2.33 20.47
C ASN A 125 -22.30 -1.60 20.34
N ARG A 126 -23.39 -2.31 20.63
CA ARG A 126 -24.77 -1.86 20.36
C ARG A 126 -25.20 -0.60 21.13
N GLU A 127 -24.53 -0.26 22.21
CA GLU A 127 -24.83 0.90 23.05
C GLU A 127 -24.24 2.21 22.50
N MET A 128 -23.40 2.10 21.45
CA MET A 128 -22.71 3.28 20.88
C MET A 128 -23.64 4.08 19.97
N SER A 129 -23.55 5.42 20.08
CA SER A 129 -24.20 6.31 19.13
C SER A 129 -23.47 6.30 17.78
N GLU A 130 -24.18 6.64 16.70
CA GLU A 130 -23.59 6.80 15.37
C GLU A 130 -22.41 7.79 15.36
N LYS A 131 -22.51 8.86 16.14
CA LYS A 131 -21.44 9.85 16.31
C LYS A 131 -20.19 9.24 16.92
N ASP A 132 -20.36 8.39 17.96
CA ASP A 132 -19.23 7.76 18.65
C ASP A 132 -18.59 6.68 17.77
N ILE A 133 -19.39 5.96 16.98
CA ILE A 133 -18.90 4.98 16.01
C ILE A 133 -18.03 5.69 14.96
N ASN A 134 -18.52 6.77 14.35
CA ASN A 134 -17.77 7.53 13.36
C ASN A 134 -16.49 8.11 13.93
N TYR A 135 -16.53 8.62 15.15
CA TYR A 135 -15.35 9.10 15.86
C TYR A 135 -14.32 7.98 16.08
N ALA A 136 -14.76 6.85 16.60
CA ALA A 136 -13.89 5.70 16.88
C ALA A 136 -13.23 5.16 15.59
N VAL A 137 -14.00 5.02 14.51
CA VAL A 137 -13.49 4.60 13.20
C VAL A 137 -12.41 5.56 12.71
N GLN A 138 -12.64 6.87 12.79
CA GLN A 138 -11.66 7.87 12.39
C GLN A 138 -10.37 7.73 13.20
N GLN A 139 -10.49 7.68 14.53
CA GLN A 139 -9.32 7.58 15.42
C GLN A 139 -8.50 6.31 15.16
N ILE A 140 -9.14 5.16 15.00
CA ILE A 140 -8.45 3.90 14.76
C ILE A 140 -7.71 3.93 13.41
N ILE A 141 -8.38 4.36 12.36
CA ILE A 141 -7.78 4.43 11.00
C ILE A 141 -6.62 5.42 10.99
N ASP A 142 -6.76 6.60 11.58
CA ASP A 142 -5.70 7.61 11.63
C ASP A 142 -4.46 7.11 12.38
N ARG A 143 -4.64 6.40 13.51
CA ARG A 143 -3.56 5.77 14.28
C ARG A 143 -2.83 4.71 13.47
N ILE A 144 -3.56 3.82 12.79
CA ILE A 144 -2.99 2.76 11.97
C ILE A 144 -2.20 3.36 10.79
N ILE A 145 -2.78 4.34 10.08
CA ILE A 145 -2.10 5.02 8.96
C ILE A 145 -0.83 5.72 9.44
N PHE A 146 -0.89 6.44 10.56
CA PHE A 146 0.30 7.11 11.11
C PHE A 146 1.44 6.11 11.34
N LEU A 147 1.16 4.99 12.02
CA LEU A 147 2.16 3.97 12.30
C LEU A 147 2.65 3.30 11.02
N ARG A 148 1.77 3.02 10.06
CA ARG A 148 2.17 2.45 8.77
C ARG A 148 3.10 3.38 7.99
N VAL A 149 2.83 4.69 7.99
CA VAL A 149 3.73 5.69 7.40
C VAL A 149 5.05 5.78 8.16
N ALA A 150 5.03 5.66 9.49
CA ALA A 150 6.25 5.64 10.31
C ALA A 150 7.12 4.41 10.00
N GLU A 151 6.53 3.24 9.77
CA GLU A 151 7.22 2.04 9.28
C GLU A 151 7.86 2.27 7.90
N ASP A 152 7.11 2.81 6.93
CA ASP A 152 7.60 3.09 5.58
C ASP A 152 8.76 4.11 5.57
N ARG A 153 8.78 5.00 6.55
CA ARG A 153 9.84 6.00 6.74
C ARG A 153 11.01 5.49 7.59
N ASN A 154 11.00 4.22 8.01
CA ASN A 154 11.98 3.63 8.92
C ASN A 154 12.11 4.37 10.26
N VAL A 155 11.05 5.05 10.72
CA VAL A 155 10.93 5.62 12.06
C VAL A 155 10.49 4.57 13.05
N GLU A 156 9.69 3.60 12.59
CA GLU A 156 9.34 2.37 13.27
C GLU A 156 9.87 1.14 12.51
N ASN A 157 9.97 0.01 13.20
CA ASN A 157 10.34 -1.24 12.57
C ASN A 157 9.22 -1.70 11.61
N TYR A 158 9.58 -2.11 10.41
CA TYR A 158 8.62 -2.64 9.44
C TYR A 158 7.92 -3.89 10.01
N GLY A 159 6.61 -3.92 9.89
CA GLY A 159 5.77 -5.01 10.44
C GLY A 159 5.31 -4.78 11.87
N LEU A 160 5.48 -3.58 12.45
CA LEU A 160 5.05 -3.25 13.82
C LEU A 160 3.57 -3.57 14.06
N LEU A 161 2.68 -3.14 13.16
CA LEU A 161 1.25 -3.38 13.28
C LEU A 161 0.90 -4.88 13.20
N ALA A 162 1.65 -5.63 12.39
CA ALA A 162 1.46 -7.07 12.25
C ALA A 162 1.85 -7.85 13.52
N LEU A 163 2.72 -7.30 14.38
CA LEU A 163 3.09 -7.92 15.65
C LEU A 163 1.90 -8.08 16.61
N ALA A 164 0.91 -7.19 16.51
CA ALA A 164 -0.31 -7.26 17.33
C ALA A 164 -1.18 -8.50 17.05
N ASN A 165 -0.91 -9.25 15.97
CA ASN A 165 -1.68 -10.45 15.64
C ASN A 165 -1.52 -11.50 16.73
N PRO A 166 -2.61 -11.96 17.41
CA PRO A 166 -2.54 -12.93 18.50
C PRO A 166 -2.02 -14.32 18.07
N LYS A 167 -1.98 -14.57 16.75
CA LYS A 167 -1.37 -15.78 16.18
C LYS A 167 0.16 -15.68 16.06
N ASN A 168 0.72 -14.50 16.22
CA ASN A 168 2.16 -14.29 16.27
C ASN A 168 2.67 -14.80 17.63
N LYS A 169 3.45 -15.87 17.63
CA LYS A 169 3.92 -16.55 18.85
C LYS A 169 5.37 -16.20 19.19
N ASN A 170 5.86 -15.07 18.76
CA ASN A 170 7.20 -14.64 19.12
C ASN A 170 7.23 -14.15 20.57
N GLU A 171 7.86 -14.93 21.47
CA GLU A 171 7.93 -14.63 22.91
C GLU A 171 8.64 -13.30 23.22
N ASP A 172 9.58 -12.88 22.40
CA ASP A 172 10.29 -11.62 22.59
C ASP A 172 9.38 -10.42 22.29
N ASP A 173 8.49 -10.52 21.31
CA ASP A 173 7.50 -9.49 21.01
C ASP A 173 6.46 -9.38 22.13
N PHE A 174 6.02 -10.52 22.68
CA PHE A 174 5.12 -10.52 23.84
C PHE A 174 5.72 -9.77 25.04
N LYS A 175 6.99 -10.04 25.36
CA LYS A 175 7.67 -9.36 26.47
C LYS A 175 7.90 -7.87 26.20
N ASN A 176 8.27 -7.53 24.97
CA ASN A 176 8.62 -6.16 24.61
C ASN A 176 7.40 -5.23 24.55
N TYR A 177 6.22 -5.73 24.16
CA TYR A 177 5.00 -4.94 24.02
C TYR A 177 3.96 -5.19 25.13
N GLY A 178 4.21 -6.09 26.04
CA GLY A 178 3.28 -6.44 27.12
C GLY A 178 2.08 -7.26 26.66
N PHE A 179 2.17 -7.88 25.47
CA PHE A 179 1.13 -8.77 24.97
C PHE A 179 0.99 -9.98 25.88
N ASN A 180 -0.20 -10.53 25.98
CA ASN A 180 -0.43 -11.84 26.57
C ASN A 180 -1.14 -12.73 25.54
N GLY A 181 -1.05 -14.04 25.68
CA GLY A 181 -1.60 -15.00 24.72
C GLY A 181 -3.13 -15.08 24.67
N GLU A 182 -3.82 -14.31 25.50
CA GLU A 182 -5.27 -14.28 25.63
C GLU A 182 -5.90 -13.02 25.01
N ASN A 183 -5.08 -12.00 24.71
CA ASN A 183 -5.53 -10.74 24.13
C ASN A 183 -6.05 -10.95 22.70
N SER A 184 -7.08 -10.20 22.33
CA SER A 184 -7.50 -10.00 20.94
C SER A 184 -6.47 -9.18 20.17
N TYR A 185 -6.58 -9.17 18.84
CA TYR A 185 -5.74 -8.32 17.98
C TYR A 185 -5.88 -6.84 18.35
N TYR A 186 -7.11 -6.39 18.59
CA TYR A 186 -7.36 -5.00 18.94
C TYR A 186 -6.80 -4.61 20.31
N GLU A 187 -6.87 -5.50 21.30
CA GLU A 187 -6.23 -5.27 22.60
C GLU A 187 -4.70 -5.14 22.47
N ASN A 188 -4.07 -6.03 21.70
CA ASN A 188 -2.64 -5.91 21.40
C ASN A 188 -2.31 -4.63 20.64
N LEU A 189 -3.15 -4.21 19.71
CA LEU A 189 -2.96 -2.95 18.97
C LEU A 189 -3.02 -1.74 19.91
N ASN A 190 -3.87 -1.75 20.93
CA ASN A 190 -3.91 -0.71 21.95
C ASN A 190 -2.59 -0.59 22.73
N TYR A 191 -1.87 -1.68 23.00
CA TYR A 191 -0.53 -1.60 23.60
C TYR A 191 0.48 -0.91 22.66
N ILE A 192 0.37 -1.15 21.38
CA ILE A 192 1.19 -0.44 20.37
C ILE A 192 0.85 1.05 20.36
N PHE A 193 -0.43 1.42 20.45
CA PHE A 193 -0.87 2.81 20.53
C PHE A 193 -0.40 3.50 21.81
N ASP A 194 -0.41 2.81 22.97
CA ASP A 194 0.10 3.35 24.22
C ASP A 194 1.60 3.69 24.11
N ARG A 195 2.40 2.81 23.50
CA ARG A 195 3.82 3.08 23.23
C ARG A 195 4.03 4.21 22.23
N ALA A 196 3.19 4.29 21.20
CA ALA A 196 3.23 5.39 20.27
C ALA A 196 2.89 6.73 20.97
N ASN A 197 1.98 6.71 21.95
CA ASN A 197 1.69 7.89 22.77
C ASN A 197 2.91 8.35 23.57
N GLU A 198 3.57 7.41 24.26
CA GLU A 198 4.80 7.70 25.00
C GLU A 198 5.93 8.25 24.11
N LYS A 199 6.07 7.70 22.91
CA LYS A 199 7.13 8.09 21.97
C LYS A 199 6.88 9.41 21.26
N TYR A 200 5.66 9.62 20.78
CA TYR A 200 5.35 10.76 19.90
C TYR A 200 4.70 11.94 20.61
N ASN A 201 4.01 11.71 21.72
CA ASN A 201 3.29 12.72 22.51
C ASN A 201 2.51 13.73 21.61
N SER A 202 1.76 13.18 20.66
CA SER A 202 1.16 13.96 19.54
C SER A 202 -0.32 14.28 19.74
N GLY A 203 -0.95 13.82 20.82
CA GLY A 203 -2.39 13.90 21.03
C GLY A 203 -3.21 12.89 20.19
N LEU A 204 -2.64 12.35 19.11
CA LEU A 204 -3.32 11.35 18.26
C LEU A 204 -3.55 10.03 19.01
N PHE A 205 -2.61 9.65 19.88
CA PHE A 205 -2.64 8.39 20.60
C PHE A 205 -3.11 8.54 22.05
N ASP A 206 -3.59 9.73 22.45
CA ASP A 206 -4.10 9.95 23.79
C ASP A 206 -5.15 8.90 24.15
N GLU A 207 -5.16 8.52 25.43
CA GLU A 207 -6.11 7.56 25.94
C GLU A 207 -7.54 8.09 25.78
N ASP A 208 -8.37 7.32 25.11
CA ASP A 208 -9.77 7.64 24.87
C ASP A 208 -10.65 6.43 25.19
N ALA A 209 -11.57 6.59 26.14
CA ALA A 209 -12.41 5.51 26.62
C ALA A 209 -13.34 4.94 25.54
N ILE A 210 -13.77 5.78 24.57
CA ILE A 210 -14.62 5.34 23.45
C ILE A 210 -13.83 4.40 22.55
N VAL A 211 -12.58 4.74 22.26
CA VAL A 211 -11.73 3.96 21.34
C VAL A 211 -11.20 2.72 22.06
N ARG A 212 -10.73 2.85 23.29
CA ARG A 212 -10.02 1.78 24.01
C ARG A 212 -10.89 0.56 24.33
N ASN A 213 -12.16 0.77 24.65
CA ASN A 213 -13.04 -0.27 25.16
C ASN A 213 -13.92 -0.93 24.07
N LEU A 214 -13.53 -0.82 22.82
CA LEU A 214 -14.28 -1.40 21.70
C LEU A 214 -14.10 -2.91 21.59
N ASN A 215 -15.18 -3.58 21.27
CA ASN A 215 -15.16 -4.94 20.80
C ASN A 215 -15.03 -4.94 19.27
N ILE A 216 -13.90 -5.44 18.76
CA ILE A 216 -13.65 -5.60 17.32
C ILE A 216 -13.07 -6.99 17.10
N ASP A 217 -13.59 -7.72 16.12
CA ASP A 217 -13.08 -9.07 15.84
C ASP A 217 -11.70 -9.06 15.18
N ASP A 218 -10.90 -10.06 15.50
CA ASP A 218 -9.51 -10.20 15.03
C ASP A 218 -9.39 -10.23 13.51
N LYS A 219 -10.39 -10.81 12.83
CA LYS A 219 -10.39 -10.89 11.38
C LYS A 219 -10.49 -9.51 10.74
N THR A 220 -11.36 -8.65 11.29
CA THR A 220 -11.53 -7.28 10.78
C THR A 220 -10.26 -6.48 10.94
N ILE A 221 -9.61 -6.52 12.10
CA ILE A 221 -8.34 -5.82 12.32
C ILE A 221 -7.24 -6.37 11.41
N LYS A 222 -7.16 -7.70 11.28
CA LYS A 222 -6.20 -8.34 10.38
C LYS A 222 -6.40 -7.88 8.93
N ASP A 223 -7.62 -7.92 8.43
CA ASP A 223 -7.92 -7.54 7.05
C ASP A 223 -7.59 -6.05 6.78
N ILE A 224 -7.80 -5.17 7.77
CA ILE A 224 -7.46 -3.74 7.67
C ILE A 224 -5.93 -3.56 7.60
N ILE A 225 -5.20 -4.25 8.45
CA ILE A 225 -3.74 -4.16 8.47
C ILE A 225 -3.14 -4.75 7.19
N ASP A 226 -3.58 -5.95 6.79
CA ASP A 226 -3.08 -6.62 5.57
C ASP A 226 -3.31 -5.78 4.30
N GLU A 227 -4.41 -5.00 4.22
CA GLU A 227 -4.71 -4.15 3.07
C GLU A 227 -3.79 -2.92 2.98
N LEU A 228 -3.17 -2.52 4.09
CA LEU A 228 -2.26 -1.38 4.15
C LEU A 228 -0.79 -1.76 3.97
N TYR A 229 -0.45 -3.06 3.95
CA TYR A 229 0.90 -3.57 3.65
C TYR A 229 1.02 -3.99 2.20
#